data_3844acd7bc3ce5b4d29d5bf023a57dc5
#
_entry.id   3844acd7bc3ce5b4d29d5bf023a57dc5
#
_cell.length_a   1.000
_cell.length_b   1.000
_cell.length_c   1.000
_cell.angle_alpha   90.00
_cell.angle_beta   90.00
_cell.angle_gamma   90.00
#
_symmetry.space_group_name_H-M   'P 1'
#
loop_
_entity.id
_entity.type
_entity.pdbx_description
1 polymer ?
#
loop_
_entity_poly.entity_id
_entity_poly.type
_entity_poly.pdbx_seq_one_letter_code
_entity_poly.pdbx_strand_id
1 'polypeptide(L)'
;MKLHRKSENKLSVLVADSLYSQRDFIGEQVQHKNFITVTRVRSNRVFYRQFIREQSQKNNSGHPRWYGDKFDLQDEKTWPKCDEVSQSILTTKKARQMTVTISAWNQMLMRGTKTYKMNCHPFTLLRITVTNEVGNRIGKPMWLIPIGSRRQELSLIDYYESYRQRYHMEHFFRFGKQKLLMTAYSTPDVDHEENWFKLTLIAYVNLWAARNLTVVLPRHWEQYLRSNKLVKITPSLVQRDDEANNFDFGYCLLYTSDAADDL
;
A
#
# COMPACT_ATOMS: atom_id res chain seq x y z
N MET A 1 -6.36 -20.32 14.41
CA MET A 1 -4.98 -19.96 14.78
C MET A 1 -5.01 -18.64 15.55
N LYS A 2 -4.72 -18.67 16.88
CA LYS A 2 -4.88 -17.51 17.77
C LYS A 2 -3.65 -16.59 17.71
N LEU A 3 -3.53 -15.79 16.67
CA LEU A 3 -2.49 -14.75 16.57
C LEU A 3 -2.95 -13.36 17.07
N HIS A 4 -4.18 -13.27 17.59
CA HIS A 4 -4.84 -11.98 17.88
C HIS A 4 -4.55 -11.36 19.25
N ARG A 5 -3.91 -12.03 20.20
CA ARG A 5 -3.87 -11.52 21.60
C ARG A 5 -2.72 -10.57 21.97
N LYS A 6 -1.71 -10.34 21.11
CA LYS A 6 -0.59 -9.42 21.44
C LYS A 6 -0.62 -8.07 20.69
N SER A 7 -1.63 -7.81 19.86
CA SER A 7 -1.66 -6.59 19.02
C SER A 7 -2.83 -5.64 19.32
N GLU A 8 -3.59 -5.84 20.39
CA GLU A 8 -4.81 -5.05 20.65
C GLU A 8 -4.57 -3.53 20.77
N ASN A 9 -3.34 -3.11 21.03
CA ASN A 9 -2.98 -1.68 21.08
C ASN A 9 -2.09 -1.21 19.94
N LYS A 10 -1.68 -2.10 19.01
CA LYS A 10 -0.83 -1.70 17.87
C LYS A 10 -1.70 -1.11 16.77
N LEU A 11 -1.31 0.08 16.33
CA LEU A 11 -1.88 0.70 15.14
C LEU A 11 -1.41 -0.05 13.89
N SER A 12 -2.34 -0.44 13.04
CA SER A 12 -2.08 -1.08 11.76
C SER A 12 -2.48 -0.17 10.61
N VAL A 13 -1.62 -0.05 9.62
CA VAL A 13 -1.90 0.72 8.41
C VAL A 13 -2.17 -0.24 7.26
N LEU A 14 -3.41 -0.20 6.76
CA LEU A 14 -3.81 -0.94 5.57
C LEU A 14 -3.64 -0.04 4.34
N VAL A 15 -2.78 -0.45 3.43
CA VAL A 15 -2.51 0.32 2.21
C VAL A 15 -3.13 -0.39 1.01
N ALA A 16 -3.95 0.33 0.25
CA ALA A 16 -4.67 -0.24 -0.87
C ALA A 16 -4.68 0.68 -2.10
N ASP A 17 -4.94 0.09 -3.27
CA ASP A 17 -5.02 0.82 -4.54
C ASP A 17 -6.36 1.57 -4.68
N SER A 18 -6.49 2.31 -5.76
CA SER A 18 -7.68 3.12 -6.10
C SER A 18 -8.96 2.28 -6.27
N LEU A 19 -8.84 1.00 -6.59
CA LEU A 19 -9.96 0.06 -6.63
C LEU A 19 -10.65 -0.05 -5.25
N TYR A 20 -9.86 -0.03 -4.19
CA TYR A 20 -10.31 -0.13 -2.80
C TYR A 20 -10.69 1.23 -2.16
N SER A 21 -10.75 2.31 -2.95
CA SER A 21 -11.21 3.61 -2.48
C SER A 21 -12.72 3.77 -2.49
N GLN A 22 -13.44 2.69 -2.69
CA GLN A 22 -14.91 2.67 -2.70
C GLN A 22 -15.46 2.59 -1.28
N ARG A 23 -16.63 3.22 -1.10
CA ARG A 23 -17.32 3.32 0.19
C ARG A 23 -17.63 1.97 0.84
N ASP A 24 -17.93 0.94 0.04
CA ASP A 24 -18.28 -0.37 0.56
C ASP A 24 -17.07 -1.03 1.25
N PHE A 25 -15.90 -1.00 0.61
CA PHE A 25 -14.67 -1.48 1.21
C PHE A 25 -14.26 -0.64 2.43
N ILE A 26 -14.24 0.69 2.28
CA ILE A 26 -13.83 1.59 3.36
C ILE A 26 -14.80 1.49 4.55
N GLY A 27 -16.10 1.38 4.29
CA GLY A 27 -17.13 1.26 5.32
C GLY A 27 -16.98 0.05 6.22
N GLU A 28 -16.45 -1.06 5.71
CA GLU A 28 -16.06 -2.21 6.52
C GLU A 28 -14.81 -1.93 7.34
N GLN A 29 -13.79 -1.33 6.73
CA GLN A 29 -12.51 -1.10 7.39
C GLN A 29 -12.58 -0.10 8.54
N VAL A 30 -13.40 0.96 8.44
CA VAL A 30 -13.53 1.98 9.49
C VAL A 30 -14.14 1.48 10.79
N GLN A 31 -14.75 0.29 10.79
CA GLN A 31 -15.25 -0.35 12.00
C GLN A 31 -14.12 -0.88 12.91
N HIS A 32 -12.93 -1.08 12.36
CA HIS A 32 -11.78 -1.58 13.09
C HIS A 32 -11.01 -0.42 13.74
N LYS A 33 -11.11 -0.27 15.07
CA LYS A 33 -10.53 0.86 15.82
C LYS A 33 -9.03 1.05 15.66
N ASN A 34 -8.28 -0.05 15.48
CA ASN A 34 -6.81 -0.03 15.41
C ASN A 34 -6.29 -0.02 13.95
N PHE A 35 -7.17 0.22 12.98
CA PHE A 35 -6.79 0.30 11.58
C PHE A 35 -6.89 1.72 11.06
N ILE A 36 -5.88 2.11 10.29
CA ILE A 36 -5.95 3.25 9.38
C ILE A 36 -5.87 2.69 7.97
N THR A 37 -6.87 2.97 7.16
CA THR A 37 -6.87 2.59 5.74
C THR A 37 -6.38 3.76 4.91
N VAL A 38 -5.32 3.55 4.13
CA VAL A 38 -4.75 4.54 3.21
C VAL A 38 -4.97 4.05 1.79
N THR A 39 -5.85 4.71 1.06
CA THR A 39 -6.13 4.36 -0.33
C THR A 39 -5.80 5.51 -1.27
N ARG A 40 -5.34 5.17 -2.47
CA ARG A 40 -5.24 6.12 -3.57
C ARG A 40 -6.64 6.38 -4.12
N VAL A 41 -6.91 7.64 -4.51
CA VAL A 41 -8.14 7.98 -5.22
C VAL A 41 -7.85 8.49 -6.62
N ARG A 42 -8.78 8.20 -7.53
CA ARG A 42 -8.71 8.71 -8.90
C ARG A 42 -9.06 10.20 -8.92
N SER A 43 -8.46 10.95 -9.83
CA SER A 43 -8.67 12.40 -9.94
C SER A 43 -10.09 12.82 -10.30
N ASN A 44 -10.93 11.92 -10.78
CA ASN A 44 -12.33 12.18 -11.11
C ASN A 44 -13.31 12.04 -9.93
N ARG A 45 -12.80 12.04 -8.70
CA ARG A 45 -13.64 11.90 -7.50
C ARG A 45 -14.04 13.25 -6.96
N VAL A 46 -15.22 13.26 -6.35
CA VAL A 46 -15.78 14.41 -5.65
C VAL A 46 -15.98 14.06 -4.19
N PHE A 47 -15.52 14.95 -3.33
CA PHE A 47 -15.67 14.87 -1.89
C PHE A 47 -16.38 16.12 -1.37
N TYR A 48 -16.58 16.19 -0.07
CA TYR A 48 -17.27 17.29 0.57
C TYR A 48 -16.58 17.64 1.88
N ARG A 49 -16.54 18.92 2.24
CA ARG A 49 -16.24 19.31 3.61
C ARG A 49 -17.36 18.83 4.54
N GLN A 50 -17.02 18.51 5.78
CA GLN A 50 -18.05 18.29 6.80
C GLN A 50 -18.80 19.61 7.02
N PHE A 51 -20.13 19.54 7.04
CA PHE A 51 -20.94 20.72 7.35
C PHE A 51 -20.84 21.00 8.83
N ILE A 52 -20.31 22.18 9.20
CA ILE A 52 -20.27 22.70 10.55
C ILE A 52 -21.44 23.68 10.70
N ARG A 53 -22.36 23.36 11.62
CA ARG A 53 -23.47 24.23 11.91
C ARG A 53 -22.99 25.39 12.77
N GLU A 54 -23.20 26.62 12.32
CA GLU A 54 -23.01 27.80 13.19
C GLU A 54 -24.12 27.84 14.24
N GLN A 55 -23.76 28.15 15.47
CA GLN A 55 -24.70 28.16 16.62
C GLN A 55 -25.88 29.15 16.44
N SER A 56 -25.76 30.12 15.55
CA SER A 56 -26.78 31.12 15.23
C SER A 56 -27.90 30.65 14.29
N GLN A 57 -27.73 29.49 13.64
CA GLN A 57 -28.74 28.99 12.68
C GLN A 57 -29.87 28.27 13.42
N LYS A 58 -31.10 28.83 13.33
CA LYS A 58 -32.31 28.21 13.83
C LYS A 58 -32.52 26.80 13.26
N ASN A 59 -33.14 25.93 14.07
CA ASN A 59 -33.52 24.60 13.65
C ASN A 59 -34.56 24.68 12.52
N ASN A 60 -34.12 24.56 11.28
CA ASN A 60 -35.05 24.35 10.17
C ASN A 60 -35.55 22.92 10.23
N SER A 61 -36.85 22.74 10.17
CA SER A 61 -37.48 21.43 10.01
C SER A 61 -36.98 20.82 8.69
N GLY A 62 -36.40 19.62 8.75
CA GLY A 62 -35.91 18.94 7.56
C GLY A 62 -34.76 17.97 7.87
N HIS A 63 -34.29 17.29 6.84
CA HIS A 63 -33.20 16.36 6.95
C HIS A 63 -31.88 17.08 7.30
N PRO A 64 -31.07 16.58 8.28
CA PRO A 64 -29.81 17.20 8.65
C PRO A 64 -28.87 17.35 7.44
N ARG A 65 -28.30 18.52 7.27
CA ARG A 65 -27.26 18.74 6.26
C ARG A 65 -25.93 18.22 6.81
N TRP A 66 -25.43 17.12 6.24
CA TRP A 66 -24.13 16.54 6.62
C TRP A 66 -22.97 17.03 5.78
N TYR A 67 -23.25 17.33 4.51
CA TYR A 67 -22.25 17.68 3.52
C TYR A 67 -22.20 19.20 3.32
N GLY A 68 -21.01 19.75 3.49
CA GLY A 68 -20.71 21.15 3.18
C GLY A 68 -20.36 21.34 1.71
N ASP A 69 -19.36 22.17 1.45
CA ASP A 69 -18.97 22.55 0.10
C ASP A 69 -18.36 21.39 -0.68
N LYS A 70 -18.62 21.38 -1.98
CA LYS A 70 -18.09 20.42 -2.93
C LYS A 70 -16.59 20.63 -3.08
N PHE A 71 -15.85 19.53 -3.09
CA PHE A 71 -14.43 19.47 -3.40
C PHE A 71 -14.23 18.51 -4.58
N ASP A 72 -14.01 19.04 -5.77
CA ASP A 72 -13.79 18.27 -6.98
C ASP A 72 -12.29 18.17 -7.25
N LEU A 73 -11.75 16.95 -7.33
CA LEU A 73 -10.32 16.73 -7.52
C LEU A 73 -9.80 17.22 -8.89
N GLN A 74 -10.69 17.44 -9.85
CA GLN A 74 -10.36 17.96 -11.18
C GLN A 74 -10.47 19.50 -11.27
N ASP A 75 -11.22 20.12 -10.37
CA ASP A 75 -11.47 21.56 -10.41
C ASP A 75 -10.83 22.24 -9.20
N GLU A 76 -9.65 22.81 -9.42
CA GLU A 76 -8.88 23.52 -8.39
C GLU A 76 -9.65 24.73 -7.78
N LYS A 77 -10.63 25.28 -8.49
CA LYS A 77 -11.47 26.38 -7.97
C LYS A 77 -12.36 25.94 -6.81
N THR A 78 -12.62 24.65 -6.69
CA THR A 78 -13.42 24.08 -5.60
C THR A 78 -12.59 23.77 -4.36
N TRP A 79 -11.27 23.95 -4.42
CA TRP A 79 -10.38 23.61 -3.30
C TRP A 79 -10.25 24.80 -2.34
N PRO A 80 -10.71 24.66 -1.11
CA PRO A 80 -10.42 25.64 -0.09
C PRO A 80 -8.93 25.63 0.26
N LYS A 81 -8.48 26.62 0.99
CA LYS A 81 -7.12 26.60 1.56
C LYS A 81 -6.91 25.27 2.32
N CYS A 82 -5.76 24.65 2.12
CA CYS A 82 -5.40 23.45 2.85
C CYS A 82 -5.21 23.75 4.34
N ASP A 83 -5.54 22.76 5.17
CA ASP A 83 -5.44 22.89 6.62
C ASP A 83 -3.99 22.74 7.09
N GLU A 84 -3.22 21.91 6.36
CA GLU A 84 -1.82 21.60 6.71
C GLU A 84 -1.01 21.37 5.43
N VAL A 85 0.27 21.77 5.45
CA VAL A 85 1.25 21.50 4.41
C VAL A 85 2.51 20.96 5.06
N SER A 86 2.99 19.83 4.53
CA SER A 86 4.28 19.24 4.94
C SER A 86 5.20 19.14 3.74
N GLN A 87 6.47 19.44 3.96
CA GLN A 87 7.52 19.23 2.96
C GLN A 87 8.63 18.35 3.54
N SER A 88 9.09 17.40 2.75
CA SER A 88 10.16 16.49 3.14
C SER A 88 11.09 16.23 1.94
N ILE A 89 12.38 16.15 2.21
CA ILE A 89 13.38 15.82 1.21
C ILE A 89 13.65 14.32 1.30
N LEU A 90 13.43 13.62 0.20
CA LEU A 90 13.73 12.20 0.07
C LEU A 90 14.90 12.00 -0.88
N THR A 91 15.88 11.23 -0.44
CA THR A 91 17.01 10.83 -1.28
C THR A 91 16.71 9.51 -1.98
N THR A 92 16.82 9.49 -3.30
CA THR A 92 16.67 8.26 -4.09
C THR A 92 17.87 7.35 -3.95
N LYS A 93 17.74 6.07 -4.33
CA LYS A 93 18.87 5.12 -4.40
C LYS A 93 20.04 5.59 -5.29
N LYS A 94 19.80 6.51 -6.21
CA LYS A 94 20.82 7.13 -7.08
C LYS A 94 21.36 8.46 -6.51
N ALA A 95 21.20 8.68 -5.21
CA ALA A 95 21.61 9.90 -4.49
C ALA A 95 20.99 11.21 -5.03
N ARG A 96 19.88 11.14 -5.79
CA ARG A 96 19.14 12.32 -6.24
C ARG A 96 18.17 12.74 -5.14
N GLN A 97 18.14 14.01 -4.84
CA GLN A 97 17.16 14.57 -3.91
C GLN A 97 15.84 14.84 -4.62
N MET A 98 14.76 14.61 -3.92
CA MET A 98 13.40 14.92 -4.36
C MET A 98 12.67 15.58 -3.20
N THR A 99 11.97 16.66 -3.47
CA THR A 99 11.10 17.31 -2.49
C THR A 99 9.69 16.76 -2.65
N VAL A 100 9.15 16.22 -1.58
CA VAL A 100 7.77 15.78 -1.48
C VAL A 100 6.99 16.84 -0.72
N THR A 101 5.99 17.43 -1.38
CA THR A 101 5.06 18.38 -0.77
C THR A 101 3.70 17.71 -0.63
N ILE A 102 3.17 17.70 0.58
CA ILE A 102 1.88 17.11 0.92
C ILE A 102 0.97 18.22 1.43
N SER A 103 -0.12 18.46 0.73
CA SER A 103 -1.20 19.35 1.18
C SER A 103 -2.34 18.52 1.72
N ALA A 104 -2.85 18.86 2.89
CA ALA A 104 -3.88 18.10 3.59
C ALA A 104 -5.14 18.94 3.84
N TRP A 105 -6.30 18.30 3.65
CA TRP A 105 -7.62 18.81 4.02
C TRP A 105 -8.27 17.81 4.96
N ASN A 106 -8.51 18.24 6.18
CA ASN A 106 -9.11 17.43 7.23
C ASN A 106 -10.64 17.48 7.18
N GLN A 107 -11.29 16.55 7.89
CA GLN A 107 -12.76 16.48 7.99
C GLN A 107 -13.47 16.44 6.63
N MET A 108 -12.87 15.71 5.71
CA MET A 108 -13.48 15.46 4.40
C MET A 108 -14.45 14.28 4.48
N LEU A 109 -15.49 14.33 3.70
CA LEU A 109 -16.53 13.31 3.63
C LEU A 109 -16.72 12.81 2.21
N MET A 110 -16.99 11.51 2.08
CA MET A 110 -17.51 10.94 0.85
C MET A 110 -19.00 10.60 1.03
N ARG A 111 -19.76 10.60 -0.06
CA ARG A 111 -21.16 10.15 -0.02
C ARG A 111 -21.22 8.67 0.30
N GLY A 112 -22.03 8.34 1.30
CA GLY A 112 -22.30 6.95 1.69
C GLY A 112 -23.37 6.29 0.84
N THR A 113 -23.68 5.06 1.19
CA THR A 113 -24.85 4.27 0.74
C THR A 113 -25.86 4.14 1.87
N LYS A 114 -26.97 3.46 1.60
CA LYS A 114 -27.91 3.07 2.66
C LYS A 114 -27.24 2.15 3.70
N THR A 115 -26.36 1.26 3.23
CA THR A 115 -25.63 0.30 4.06
C THR A 115 -24.49 0.97 4.85
N TYR A 116 -23.70 1.82 4.19
CA TYR A 116 -22.54 2.47 4.81
C TYR A 116 -22.74 3.99 4.86
N LYS A 117 -23.04 4.49 6.04
CA LYS A 117 -23.28 5.93 6.29
C LYS A 117 -21.93 6.66 6.46
N MET A 118 -21.28 7.03 5.36
CA MET A 118 -19.95 7.63 5.36
C MET A 118 -19.87 9.05 5.94
N ASN A 119 -21.00 9.70 6.20
CA ASN A 119 -21.05 10.99 6.90
C ASN A 119 -20.57 10.94 8.35
N CYS A 120 -20.53 9.76 8.97
CA CYS A 120 -20.00 9.53 10.31
C CYS A 120 -18.49 9.25 10.35
N HIS A 121 -17.87 9.12 9.19
CA HIS A 121 -16.46 8.71 9.04
C HIS A 121 -15.67 9.72 8.24
N PRO A 122 -15.33 10.88 8.85
CA PRO A 122 -14.50 11.87 8.18
C PRO A 122 -13.09 11.33 7.99
N PHE A 123 -12.48 11.70 6.87
CA PHE A 123 -11.12 11.35 6.51
C PHE A 123 -10.26 12.60 6.25
N THR A 124 -8.97 12.41 6.10
CA THR A 124 -8.06 13.43 5.61
C THR A 124 -7.82 13.20 4.13
N LEU A 125 -7.94 14.24 3.31
CA LEU A 125 -7.61 14.20 1.89
C LEU A 125 -6.20 14.75 1.72
N LEU A 126 -5.31 14.00 1.08
CA LEU A 126 -3.92 14.37 0.84
C LEU A 126 -3.67 14.55 -0.66
N ARG A 127 -3.07 15.67 -1.04
CA ARG A 127 -2.50 15.88 -2.37
C ARG A 127 -0.98 15.87 -2.27
N ILE A 128 -0.36 14.93 -2.95
CA ILE A 128 1.08 14.73 -2.91
C ILE A 128 1.68 15.13 -4.26
N THR A 129 2.64 16.03 -4.21
CA THR A 129 3.43 16.45 -5.37
C THR A 129 4.89 16.17 -5.09
N VAL A 130 5.61 15.68 -6.09
CA VAL A 130 7.04 15.41 -6.00
C VAL A 130 7.75 16.27 -7.02
N THR A 131 8.79 16.97 -6.59
CA THR A 131 9.64 17.79 -7.46
C THR A 131 11.09 17.30 -7.38
N ASN A 132 11.85 17.52 -8.45
CA ASN A 132 13.29 17.28 -8.47
C ASN A 132 14.05 18.45 -7.82
N GLU A 133 15.36 18.36 -7.76
CA GLU A 133 16.27 19.37 -7.22
C GLU A 133 16.12 20.74 -7.89
N VAL A 134 15.71 20.77 -9.16
CA VAL A 134 15.51 22.00 -9.97
C VAL A 134 14.09 22.57 -9.79
N GLY A 135 13.24 21.91 -8.99
CA GLY A 135 11.86 22.35 -8.78
C GLY A 135 10.85 21.82 -9.83
N ASN A 136 11.30 21.07 -10.82
CA ASN A 136 10.40 20.50 -11.82
C ASN A 136 9.60 19.33 -11.23
N ARG A 137 8.28 19.32 -11.52
CA ARG A 137 7.39 18.25 -11.04
C ARG A 137 7.75 16.89 -11.66
N ILE A 138 7.82 15.89 -10.82
CA ILE A 138 8.01 14.48 -11.21
C ILE A 138 6.65 13.79 -11.20
N GLY A 139 6.12 13.49 -12.38
CA GLY A 139 4.85 12.79 -12.54
C GLY A 139 3.61 13.63 -12.21
N LYS A 140 2.45 12.96 -12.20
CA LYS A 140 1.16 13.57 -11.85
C LYS A 140 0.98 13.63 -10.34
N PRO A 141 0.29 14.65 -9.79
CA PRO A 141 -0.08 14.66 -8.39
C PRO A 141 -0.85 13.41 -8.00
N MET A 142 -0.58 12.91 -6.82
CA MET A 142 -1.25 11.73 -6.27
C MET A 142 -2.19 12.16 -5.15
N TRP A 143 -3.39 11.57 -5.14
CA TRP A 143 -4.37 11.78 -4.11
C TRP A 143 -4.48 10.55 -3.22
N LEU A 144 -4.36 10.74 -1.91
CA LEU A 144 -4.55 9.68 -0.90
C LEU A 144 -5.65 10.09 0.08
N ILE A 145 -6.34 9.10 0.61
CA ILE A 145 -7.29 9.25 1.71
C ILE A 145 -6.90 8.31 2.86
N PRO A 146 -6.23 8.80 3.89
CA PRO A 146 -6.17 8.11 5.17
C PRO A 146 -7.49 8.27 5.92
N ILE A 147 -8.09 7.14 6.30
CA ILE A 147 -9.33 7.07 7.06
C ILE A 147 -9.19 6.08 8.21
N GLY A 148 -9.77 6.43 9.36
CA GLY A 148 -9.72 5.67 10.60
C GLY A 148 -9.82 6.60 11.80
N SER A 149 -10.25 6.09 12.94
CA SER A 149 -10.42 6.88 14.17
C SER A 149 -9.10 7.43 14.71
N ARG A 150 -8.01 6.68 14.51
CA ARG A 150 -6.65 7.00 15.02
C ARG A 150 -5.77 7.67 13.96
N ARG A 151 -6.33 8.18 12.87
CA ARG A 151 -5.56 8.76 11.76
C ARG A 151 -4.69 9.97 12.15
N GLN A 152 -4.97 10.61 13.26
CA GLN A 152 -4.19 11.74 13.73
C GLN A 152 -2.87 11.35 14.43
N GLU A 153 -2.66 10.06 14.67
CA GLU A 153 -1.42 9.55 15.30
C GLU A 153 -0.25 9.43 14.34
N LEU A 154 -0.49 9.54 13.03
CA LEU A 154 0.54 9.48 12.00
C LEU A 154 0.75 10.85 11.35
N SER A 155 1.99 11.13 11.01
CA SER A 155 2.35 12.32 10.25
C SER A 155 1.96 12.20 8.78
N LEU A 156 1.87 13.33 8.05
CA LEU A 156 1.53 13.33 6.63
C LEU A 156 2.54 12.54 5.80
N ILE A 157 3.82 12.58 6.18
CA ILE A 157 4.88 11.84 5.46
C ILE A 157 4.76 10.32 5.68
N ASP A 158 4.34 9.88 6.89
CA ASP A 158 4.15 8.46 7.17
C ASP A 158 3.10 7.84 6.25
N TYR A 159 2.04 8.57 5.90
CA TYR A 159 1.04 8.11 4.93
C TYR A 159 1.63 7.92 3.55
N TYR A 160 2.45 8.86 3.11
CA TYR A 160 3.10 8.75 1.81
C TYR A 160 4.09 7.59 1.77
N GLU A 161 4.92 7.45 2.81
CA GLU A 161 5.88 6.36 2.92
C GLU A 161 5.21 4.99 3.02
N SER A 162 4.15 4.89 3.82
CA SER A 162 3.33 3.67 3.89
C SER A 162 2.76 3.30 2.52
N TYR A 163 2.22 4.29 1.79
CA TYR A 163 1.67 4.04 0.46
C TYR A 163 2.76 3.60 -0.54
N ARG A 164 3.97 4.11 -0.45
CA ARG A 164 5.09 3.66 -1.29
C ARG A 164 5.44 2.19 -1.06
N GLN A 165 5.26 1.69 0.15
CA GLN A 165 5.53 0.27 0.46
C GLN A 165 4.58 -0.69 -0.27
N ARG A 166 3.42 -0.23 -0.75
CA ARG A 166 2.52 -1.02 -1.61
C ARG A 166 3.25 -1.61 -2.81
N TYR A 167 4.25 -0.92 -3.32
CA TYR A 167 5.06 -1.40 -4.45
C TYR A 167 5.78 -2.73 -4.14
N HIS A 168 6.07 -3.03 -2.89
CA HIS A 168 6.65 -4.31 -2.49
C HIS A 168 5.72 -5.49 -2.77
N MET A 169 4.40 -5.27 -2.70
CA MET A 169 3.41 -6.29 -3.05
C MET A 169 3.42 -6.61 -4.55
N GLU A 170 3.64 -5.61 -5.40
CA GLU A 170 3.78 -5.83 -6.84
C GLU A 170 5.02 -6.68 -7.15
N HIS A 171 6.12 -6.42 -6.44
CA HIS A 171 7.33 -7.25 -6.55
C HIS A 171 7.09 -8.68 -6.07
N PHE A 172 6.41 -8.84 -4.94
CA PHE A 172 6.04 -10.16 -4.43
C PHE A 172 5.20 -10.94 -5.46
N PHE A 173 4.11 -10.37 -5.97
CA PHE A 173 3.27 -11.03 -6.96
C PHE A 173 4.02 -11.34 -8.26
N ARG A 174 4.86 -10.42 -8.73
CA ARG A 174 5.69 -10.66 -9.91
C ARG A 174 6.63 -11.83 -9.68
N PHE A 175 7.34 -11.83 -8.58
CA PHE A 175 8.26 -12.92 -8.23
C PHE A 175 7.50 -14.24 -8.02
N GLY A 176 6.41 -14.23 -7.28
CA GLY A 176 5.57 -15.40 -7.05
C GLY A 176 5.07 -16.04 -8.37
N LYS A 177 4.59 -15.21 -9.30
CA LYS A 177 4.13 -15.69 -10.60
C LYS A 177 5.27 -16.21 -11.51
N GLN A 178 6.43 -15.56 -11.47
CA GLN A 178 7.53 -15.87 -12.40
C GLN A 178 8.49 -16.94 -11.87
N LYS A 179 8.59 -17.08 -10.54
CA LYS A 179 9.64 -17.90 -9.91
C LYS A 179 9.10 -18.95 -8.94
N LEU A 180 7.91 -18.74 -8.38
CA LEU A 180 7.31 -19.67 -7.41
C LEU A 180 6.03 -20.31 -7.92
N LEU A 181 5.80 -20.29 -9.22
CA LEU A 181 4.65 -20.96 -9.88
C LEU A 181 3.28 -20.60 -9.25
N MET A 182 3.15 -19.41 -8.66
CA MET A 182 1.93 -18.97 -7.93
C MET A 182 0.63 -19.15 -8.73
N THR A 183 0.69 -19.06 -10.05
CA THR A 183 -0.47 -19.16 -10.94
C THR A 183 -0.43 -20.41 -11.83
N ALA A 184 0.53 -21.33 -11.62
CA ALA A 184 0.65 -22.54 -12.42
C ALA A 184 -0.38 -23.60 -12.00
N TYR A 185 -0.78 -23.59 -10.73
CA TYR A 185 -1.79 -24.51 -10.22
C TYR A 185 -3.18 -23.89 -10.41
N SER A 186 -4.02 -24.56 -11.19
CA SER A 186 -5.41 -24.17 -11.45
C SER A 186 -6.30 -25.39 -11.19
N THR A 187 -7.18 -25.27 -10.22
CA THR A 187 -8.14 -26.31 -9.84
C THR A 187 -9.49 -25.67 -9.56
N PRO A 188 -10.60 -26.37 -9.79
CA PRO A 188 -11.92 -25.88 -9.39
C PRO A 188 -12.12 -25.88 -7.86
N ASP A 189 -11.22 -26.48 -7.10
CA ASP A 189 -11.27 -26.55 -5.64
C ASP A 189 -10.58 -25.33 -5.01
N VAL A 190 -11.37 -24.50 -4.35
CA VAL A 190 -10.91 -23.25 -3.71
C VAL A 190 -9.92 -23.52 -2.57
N ASP A 191 -10.12 -24.59 -1.81
CA ASP A 191 -9.25 -24.94 -0.67
C ASP A 191 -7.86 -25.33 -1.17
N HIS A 192 -7.79 -26.03 -2.30
CA HIS A 192 -6.51 -26.37 -2.93
C HIS A 192 -5.80 -25.13 -3.48
N GLU A 193 -6.51 -24.20 -4.13
CA GLU A 193 -5.93 -22.93 -4.57
C GLU A 193 -5.40 -22.09 -3.40
N GLU A 194 -6.16 -22.01 -2.29
CA GLU A 194 -5.70 -21.32 -1.09
C GLU A 194 -4.45 -21.96 -0.49
N ASN A 195 -4.39 -23.28 -0.43
CA ASN A 195 -3.24 -23.99 0.09
C ASN A 195 -2.01 -23.78 -0.80
N TRP A 196 -2.17 -23.84 -2.12
CA TRP A 196 -1.10 -23.51 -3.06
C TRP A 196 -0.58 -22.08 -2.85
N PHE A 197 -1.47 -21.11 -2.69
CA PHE A 197 -1.09 -19.74 -2.40
C PHE A 197 -0.34 -19.63 -1.06
N LYS A 198 -0.78 -20.33 -0.02
CA LYS A 198 -0.11 -20.37 1.29
C LYS A 198 1.30 -20.96 1.17
N LEU A 199 1.48 -22.04 0.41
CA LEU A 199 2.80 -22.62 0.13
C LEU A 199 3.73 -21.63 -0.57
N THR A 200 3.23 -20.93 -1.58
CA THR A 200 3.99 -19.87 -2.27
C THR A 200 4.41 -18.75 -1.32
N LEU A 201 3.54 -18.35 -0.39
CA LEU A 201 3.88 -17.37 0.66
C LEU A 201 4.99 -17.88 1.58
N ILE A 202 4.90 -19.12 2.02
CA ILE A 202 5.91 -19.75 2.89
C ILE A 202 7.26 -19.81 2.18
N ALA A 203 7.28 -20.25 0.92
CA ALA A 203 8.49 -20.28 0.11
C ALA A 203 9.13 -18.88 -0.02
N TYR A 204 8.33 -17.85 -0.30
CA TYR A 204 8.80 -16.48 -0.37
C TYR A 204 9.40 -15.97 0.94
N VAL A 205 8.75 -16.28 2.07
CA VAL A 205 9.23 -15.89 3.41
C VAL A 205 10.54 -16.60 3.73
N ASN A 206 10.68 -17.87 3.39
CA ASN A 206 11.91 -18.64 3.57
C ASN A 206 13.08 -18.05 2.77
N LEU A 207 12.86 -17.66 1.51
CA LEU A 207 13.87 -16.96 0.71
C LEU A 207 14.27 -15.61 1.35
N TRP A 208 13.33 -14.88 1.93
CA TRP A 208 13.64 -13.66 2.68
C TRP A 208 14.43 -13.93 3.96
N ALA A 209 14.12 -15.00 4.69
CA ALA A 209 14.83 -15.40 5.91
C ALA A 209 16.26 -15.84 5.60
N ALA A 210 16.46 -16.58 4.51
CA ALA A 210 17.76 -17.09 4.07
C ALA A 210 18.71 -16.01 3.50
N ARG A 211 18.26 -14.77 3.31
CA ARG A 211 19.07 -13.71 2.66
C ARG A 211 20.44 -13.43 3.34
N ASN A 212 20.53 -13.66 4.66
CA ASN A 212 21.77 -13.42 5.41
C ASN A 212 22.76 -14.58 5.30
N LEU A 213 22.29 -15.74 4.79
CA LEU A 213 23.10 -16.95 4.56
C LEU A 213 23.69 -16.97 3.13
N THR A 214 23.18 -16.11 2.26
CA THR A 214 23.50 -16.10 0.84
C THR A 214 24.79 -15.37 0.58
N VAL A 215 25.71 -16.03 -0.11
CA VAL A 215 26.93 -15.45 -0.67
C VAL A 215 26.67 -15.17 -2.15
N VAL A 216 26.59 -13.90 -2.54
CA VAL A 216 26.32 -13.54 -3.95
C VAL A 216 27.49 -13.97 -4.82
N LEU A 217 27.34 -15.10 -5.51
CA LEU A 217 28.31 -15.61 -6.46
C LEU A 217 28.14 -14.89 -7.81
N PRO A 218 29.26 -14.40 -8.40
CA PRO A 218 29.21 -13.83 -9.75
C PRO A 218 28.92 -14.94 -10.78
N ARG A 219 28.08 -14.63 -11.77
CA ARG A 219 27.88 -15.54 -12.92
C ARG A 219 29.18 -15.63 -13.74
N HIS A 220 29.35 -16.71 -14.52
CA HIS A 220 30.54 -16.87 -15.36
C HIS A 220 30.82 -15.67 -16.25
N TRP A 221 29.80 -14.98 -16.73
CA TRP A 221 29.93 -13.77 -17.56
C TRP A 221 30.02 -12.47 -16.75
N GLU A 222 29.83 -12.50 -15.43
CA GLU A 222 29.93 -11.36 -14.51
C GLU A 222 31.27 -11.30 -13.75
N GLN A 223 32.18 -12.26 -14.00
CA GLN A 223 33.48 -12.38 -13.29
C GLN A 223 34.37 -11.13 -13.41
N TYR A 224 34.14 -10.29 -14.43
CA TYR A 224 34.80 -9.01 -14.61
C TYR A 224 34.16 -7.85 -13.84
N LEU A 225 32.96 -8.03 -13.29
CA LEU A 225 32.30 -7.02 -12.46
C LEU A 225 32.91 -7.07 -11.05
N ARG A 226 33.71 -6.05 -10.71
CA ARG A 226 34.31 -5.93 -9.38
C ARG A 226 33.25 -6.04 -8.28
N SER A 227 33.45 -6.94 -7.32
CA SER A 227 32.54 -7.34 -6.24
C SER A 227 32.27 -6.26 -5.17
N ASN A 228 32.73 -5.03 -5.32
CA ASN A 228 32.70 -3.99 -4.30
C ASN A 228 31.38 -3.21 -4.20
N LYS A 229 30.31 -3.62 -4.89
CA LYS A 229 28.99 -3.02 -4.67
C LYS A 229 28.24 -3.82 -3.61
N LEU A 230 27.90 -3.20 -2.49
CA LEU A 230 26.89 -3.70 -1.54
C LEU A 230 25.60 -4.00 -2.31
N VAL A 231 25.43 -5.24 -2.72
CA VAL A 231 24.23 -5.70 -3.44
C VAL A 231 23.18 -6.01 -2.38
N LYS A 232 22.05 -5.33 -2.46
CA LYS A 232 20.89 -5.68 -1.61
C LYS A 232 20.40 -7.05 -2.02
N ILE A 233 20.58 -8.05 -1.15
CA ILE A 233 20.15 -9.42 -1.39
C ILE A 233 18.61 -9.47 -1.48
N THR A 234 18.12 -10.05 -2.56
CA THR A 234 16.69 -10.22 -2.88
C THR A 234 16.34 -11.69 -2.94
N PRO A 235 15.07 -12.09 -2.81
CA PRO A 235 14.65 -13.49 -2.96
C PRO A 235 15.15 -14.15 -4.25
N SER A 236 15.21 -13.41 -5.36
CA SER A 236 15.76 -13.92 -6.63
C SER A 236 17.26 -14.23 -6.55
N LEU A 237 18.01 -13.47 -5.78
CA LEU A 237 19.44 -13.73 -5.59
C LEU A 237 19.65 -14.94 -4.69
N VAL A 238 18.85 -15.06 -3.64
CA VAL A 238 18.88 -16.22 -2.74
C VAL A 238 18.58 -17.50 -3.51
N GLN A 239 17.48 -17.55 -4.27
CA GLN A 239 17.12 -18.71 -5.07
C GLN A 239 18.23 -19.08 -6.06
N ARG A 240 18.82 -18.09 -6.73
CA ARG A 240 19.90 -18.32 -7.69
C ARG A 240 21.14 -18.92 -7.04
N ASP A 241 21.52 -18.42 -5.86
CA ASP A 241 22.72 -18.88 -5.17
C ASP A 241 22.49 -20.28 -4.54
N ASP A 242 21.27 -20.58 -4.14
CA ASP A 242 20.85 -21.90 -3.69
C ASP A 242 20.97 -22.94 -4.82
N GLU A 243 20.45 -22.62 -6.00
CA GLU A 243 20.61 -23.42 -7.21
C GLU A 243 22.08 -23.66 -7.60
N ALA A 244 22.96 -22.66 -7.36
CA ALA A 244 24.40 -22.75 -7.70
C ALA A 244 25.23 -23.55 -6.68
N ASN A 245 24.83 -23.55 -5.41
CA ASN A 245 25.60 -24.16 -4.31
C ASN A 245 25.09 -25.53 -3.90
N ASN A 246 24.03 -26.08 -4.53
CA ASN A 246 23.34 -27.31 -4.08
C ASN A 246 23.02 -27.29 -2.58
N PHE A 247 22.69 -26.15 -2.02
CA PHE A 247 22.18 -26.06 -0.67
C PHE A 247 20.84 -26.75 -0.63
N ASP A 248 20.79 -27.86 0.07
CA ASP A 248 19.62 -28.70 0.27
C ASP A 248 18.62 -27.97 1.20
N PHE A 249 18.05 -26.86 0.74
CA PHE A 249 16.90 -26.24 1.36
C PHE A 249 15.68 -27.11 1.12
N GLY A 250 15.76 -28.27 1.72
CA GLY A 250 14.67 -29.22 1.91
C GLY A 250 13.74 -29.39 0.71
N TYR A 251 13.73 -30.52 0.17
CA TYR A 251 12.74 -31.27 -0.63
C TYR A 251 11.43 -30.60 -1.08
N CYS A 252 11.07 -29.41 -0.58
CA CYS A 252 9.80 -28.74 -0.88
C CYS A 252 9.76 -28.02 -2.22
N LEU A 253 10.91 -27.65 -2.80
CA LEU A 253 10.95 -26.99 -4.12
C LEU A 253 11.28 -27.97 -5.26
N LEU A 254 11.90 -29.13 -4.98
CA LEU A 254 12.20 -30.13 -5.99
C LEU A 254 10.99 -30.99 -6.39
N TYR A 255 9.97 -31.05 -5.53
CA TYR A 255 8.77 -31.86 -5.80
C TYR A 255 7.81 -31.28 -6.85
N THR A 256 8.05 -30.05 -7.32
CA THR A 256 7.16 -29.40 -8.29
C THR A 256 7.57 -29.61 -9.75
N SER A 257 8.78 -30.09 -10.03
CA SER A 257 9.19 -30.38 -11.42
C SER A 257 8.83 -31.80 -11.87
N ASP A 258 8.83 -32.78 -10.95
CA ASP A 258 8.60 -34.19 -11.30
C ASP A 258 7.12 -34.60 -11.27
N ALA A 259 6.24 -33.80 -10.63
CA ALA A 259 4.81 -34.11 -10.58
C ALA A 259 4.03 -33.67 -11.85
N ALA A 260 4.67 -32.98 -12.78
CA ALA A 260 4.04 -32.52 -14.02
C ALA A 260 4.22 -33.51 -15.18
N ASP A 261 5.11 -34.51 -15.06
CA ASP A 261 5.41 -35.45 -16.12
C ASP A 261 4.67 -36.80 -16.00
N ASP A 262 3.89 -37.02 -14.91
CA ASP A 262 3.16 -38.27 -14.66
C ASP A 262 1.61 -38.12 -14.65
N LEU A 263 1.05 -37.13 -15.40
CA LEU A 263 -0.40 -37.06 -15.65
C LEU A 263 -0.71 -36.88 -17.11
#